data_253e2aa0ca188b2b554c52d3c17f1a48
#
_entry.id   253e2aa0ca188b2b554c52d3c17f1a48
#
_cell.length_a   1.000
_cell.length_b   1.000
_cell.length_c   1.000
_cell.angle_alpha   90.00
_cell.angle_beta   90.00
_cell.angle_gamma   90.00
#
_symmetry.space_group_name_H-M   'P 1'
#
loop_
_entity.id
_entity.type
_entity.pdbx_description
1 polymer ?
#
loop_
_entity_poly.entity_id
_entity_poly.type
_entity_poly.pdbx_seq_one_letter_code
_entity_poly.pdbx_strand_id
1 'polypeptide(L)'
;MRIGLLTEGGHPYVSGDAGLWCDRLVRGLAQHEFELYALGRTEHQEGRGRVALPPQVTRVRTAPSWTAEDDGVVHGRRARRRFAEHYGELAAVLCEGPGAEAARETATPQADRFANALYGLADLARDEGGLVGALRSEQAVRALERACRAPGALRTAREARVADLLTVTAHLERALRPLSLDWYEDDALGAVDLCHAASGGPAALPGLLARHFCGVPLVVTEYGVRLRSHYLGGGLGEAAVPGAGARADAGRSAGGGAGDGGGVGVGSRAGGGAGVGPGAGGDAREAVRRDVVGPVASATTVTPAVRALLAAFHGRLAAEVYRQAARITPGNAHARRWQEHCGADRAKIRTVHPGMDATPFAEVGEGPDTADPDTLVWVGRIEPAKDLVSLLHAFAEVRKDQPGTRLRVIGAPTGPEGEAYLGHCRVLAAQLFPDEADGLHSVGDNPVSFEEIGGPEVPTLADAYGAGAVTVLSSVVEGYPTGLVEAMFCGRATVSTDVGAVVEVIGGTGLVVPPRNPRALAEACVALLRDPERRARLGAAARARALELFTVEQNVAAFHGIYLEVVSQCPVRRVVLDESGEPLPFAVPAEAHVAGRWTGLSSRFAVRRGPGWAAGPPVRGMTPGPAVAAGEGAAR
;
A
#
# COMPACT_ATOMS: atom_id res chain seq x y z
N MET A 1 5.71 15.89 -17.27
CA MET A 1 6.82 15.24 -16.55
C MET A 1 6.69 13.75 -16.73
N ARG A 2 7.82 13.07 -16.80
CA ARG A 2 7.88 11.61 -16.85
C ARG A 2 8.17 11.09 -15.43
N ILE A 3 7.29 10.27 -14.90
CA ILE A 3 7.33 9.79 -13.52
C ILE A 3 7.51 8.29 -13.51
N GLY A 4 8.58 7.80 -12.86
CA GLY A 4 8.80 6.38 -12.59
C GLY A 4 8.04 5.96 -11.34
N LEU A 5 6.91 5.26 -11.46
CA LEU A 5 6.15 4.75 -10.32
C LEU A 5 6.63 3.35 -9.95
N LEU A 6 7.15 3.21 -8.72
CA LEU A 6 7.78 2.01 -8.21
C LEU A 6 6.86 1.29 -7.23
N THR A 7 6.49 0.06 -7.54
CA THR A 7 5.52 -0.72 -6.74
C THR A 7 6.04 -2.11 -6.40
N GLU A 8 5.48 -2.72 -5.35
CA GLU A 8 5.74 -4.10 -4.97
C GLU A 8 4.44 -4.78 -4.57
N GLY A 9 4.00 -5.73 -5.36
CA GLY A 9 2.79 -6.51 -5.09
C GLY A 9 1.48 -5.72 -5.15
N GLY A 10 1.49 -4.52 -5.75
CA GLY A 10 0.33 -3.67 -5.95
C GLY A 10 0.05 -3.45 -7.44
N HIS A 11 -0.10 -2.19 -7.84
CA HIS A 11 -0.26 -1.80 -9.25
C HIS A 11 0.95 -2.25 -10.11
N PRO A 12 0.78 -2.76 -11.34
CA PRO A 12 -0.45 -2.85 -12.13
C PRO A 12 -1.25 -4.16 -11.97
N TYR A 13 -0.99 -4.94 -10.95
CA TYR A 13 -1.69 -6.20 -10.74
C TYR A 13 -3.07 -5.99 -10.11
N VAL A 14 -4.00 -6.91 -10.38
CA VAL A 14 -5.36 -6.88 -9.84
C VAL A 14 -5.33 -7.35 -8.39
N SER A 15 -4.85 -6.51 -7.45
CA SER A 15 -4.91 -6.85 -6.02
C SER A 15 -4.63 -5.66 -5.09
N GLY A 16 -5.49 -5.50 -4.07
CA GLY A 16 -5.27 -4.69 -2.87
C GLY A 16 -5.40 -3.17 -3.03
N ASP A 17 -5.60 -2.49 -1.90
CA ASP A 17 -5.83 -1.05 -1.82
C ASP A 17 -4.64 -0.21 -2.31
N ALA A 18 -3.41 -0.70 -2.13
CA ALA A 18 -2.22 -0.02 -2.67
C ALA A 18 -2.26 0.03 -4.20
N GLY A 19 -2.79 -1.02 -4.86
CA GLY A 19 -3.00 -1.02 -6.31
C GLY A 19 -4.06 -0.02 -6.73
N LEU A 20 -5.18 0.05 -5.99
CA LEU A 20 -6.26 1.00 -6.24
C LEU A 20 -5.82 2.45 -6.07
N TRP A 21 -5.03 2.74 -5.04
CA TRP A 21 -4.47 4.08 -4.85
C TRP A 21 -3.55 4.48 -6.00
N CYS A 22 -2.62 3.60 -6.42
CA CYS A 22 -1.74 3.87 -7.56
C CYS A 22 -2.54 4.10 -8.85
N ASP A 23 -3.58 3.31 -9.13
CA ASP A 23 -4.44 3.48 -10.30
C ASP A 23 -5.17 4.83 -10.29
N ARG A 24 -5.75 5.21 -9.13
CA ARG A 24 -6.40 6.51 -8.94
C ARG A 24 -5.42 7.68 -9.14
N LEU A 25 -4.21 7.58 -8.56
CA LEU A 25 -3.17 8.58 -8.72
C LEU A 25 -2.78 8.76 -10.18
N VAL A 26 -2.50 7.66 -10.88
CA VAL A 26 -2.12 7.69 -12.29
C VAL A 26 -3.24 8.27 -13.15
N ARG A 27 -4.50 7.84 -12.97
CA ARG A 27 -5.66 8.36 -13.73
C ARG A 27 -5.94 9.84 -13.42
N GLY A 28 -5.77 10.25 -12.17
CA GLY A 28 -6.00 11.63 -11.76
C GLY A 28 -4.95 12.62 -12.26
N LEU A 29 -3.73 12.15 -12.58
CA LEU A 29 -2.62 12.96 -13.06
C LEU A 29 -2.39 12.80 -14.58
N ALA A 30 -3.46 12.91 -15.37
CA ALA A 30 -3.44 12.70 -16.83
C ALA A 30 -2.51 13.66 -17.58
N GLN A 31 -2.07 14.75 -16.97
CA GLN A 31 -1.11 15.72 -17.53
C GLN A 31 0.36 15.26 -17.42
N HIS A 32 0.62 14.13 -16.77
CA HIS A 32 1.95 13.53 -16.62
C HIS A 32 2.02 12.20 -17.37
N GLU A 33 3.24 11.81 -17.76
CA GLU A 33 3.54 10.48 -18.29
C GLU A 33 4.06 9.59 -17.16
N PHE A 34 3.57 8.36 -17.12
CA PHE A 34 3.97 7.38 -16.11
C PHE A 34 4.69 6.20 -16.73
N GLU A 35 5.80 5.81 -16.14
CA GLU A 35 6.45 4.53 -16.37
C GLU A 35 6.32 3.68 -15.11
N LEU A 36 5.76 2.49 -15.23
CA LEU A 36 5.53 1.59 -14.10
C LEU A 36 6.66 0.58 -13.99
N TYR A 37 7.22 0.48 -12.80
CA TYR A 37 8.27 -0.47 -12.43
C TYR A 37 7.77 -1.30 -11.25
N ALA A 38 7.32 -2.53 -11.51
CA ALA A 38 6.61 -3.33 -10.53
C ALA A 38 7.36 -4.61 -10.17
N LEU A 39 7.60 -4.81 -8.87
CA LEU A 39 8.10 -6.05 -8.31
C LEU A 39 6.92 -6.98 -7.99
N GLY A 40 6.81 -8.11 -8.72
CA GLY A 40 5.81 -9.16 -8.45
C GLY A 40 6.17 -9.93 -7.19
N ARG A 41 5.22 -10.13 -6.26
CA ARG A 41 5.48 -10.86 -5.00
C ARG A 41 5.36 -12.37 -5.15
N THR A 42 4.39 -12.83 -5.93
CA THR A 42 4.08 -14.24 -6.11
C THR A 42 3.67 -14.53 -7.55
N GLU A 43 3.91 -15.76 -8.02
CA GLU A 43 3.46 -16.25 -9.31
C GLU A 43 1.94 -16.14 -9.47
N HIS A 44 1.20 -16.45 -8.41
CA HIS A 44 -0.27 -16.33 -8.39
C HIS A 44 -0.74 -14.90 -8.66
N GLN A 45 -0.03 -13.89 -8.17
CA GLN A 45 -0.33 -12.48 -8.41
C GLN A 45 -0.15 -12.12 -9.89
N GLU A 46 0.93 -12.56 -10.51
CA GLU A 46 1.18 -12.33 -11.93
C GLU A 46 0.16 -13.07 -12.80
N GLY A 47 -0.24 -14.27 -12.40
CA GLY A 47 -1.25 -15.09 -13.08
C GLY A 47 -2.67 -14.49 -13.07
N ARG A 48 -3.01 -13.63 -12.12
CA ARG A 48 -4.30 -12.91 -12.09
C ARG A 48 -4.41 -11.81 -13.14
N GLY A 49 -3.30 -11.45 -13.80
CA GLY A 49 -3.28 -10.41 -14.82
C GLY A 49 -3.15 -8.99 -14.29
N ARG A 50 -3.21 -8.04 -15.21
CA ARG A 50 -3.03 -6.61 -14.95
C ARG A 50 -4.36 -5.87 -15.11
N VAL A 51 -4.52 -4.77 -14.37
CA VAL A 51 -5.62 -3.82 -14.59
C VAL A 51 -5.50 -3.14 -15.96
N ALA A 52 -6.61 -2.67 -16.51
CA ALA A 52 -6.59 -1.84 -17.72
C ALA A 52 -5.90 -0.51 -17.40
N LEU A 53 -4.74 -0.29 -18.02
CA LEU A 53 -3.92 0.89 -17.79
C LEU A 53 -4.41 2.08 -18.62
N PRO A 54 -4.40 3.30 -18.07
CA PRO A 54 -4.77 4.50 -18.80
C PRO A 54 -3.66 4.93 -19.78
N PRO A 55 -3.98 5.76 -20.81
CA PRO A 55 -3.06 6.11 -21.90
C PRO A 55 -1.81 6.87 -21.46
N GLN A 56 -1.81 7.52 -20.32
CA GLN A 56 -0.63 8.19 -19.75
C GLN A 56 0.44 7.24 -19.22
N VAL A 57 0.15 5.93 -19.12
CA VAL A 57 1.16 4.92 -18.85
C VAL A 57 1.85 4.53 -20.14
N THR A 58 3.07 5.01 -20.30
CA THR A 58 3.84 4.83 -21.54
C THR A 58 4.68 3.56 -21.55
N ARG A 59 5.07 3.08 -20.36
CA ARG A 59 5.92 1.87 -20.21
C ARG A 59 5.54 1.10 -18.94
N VAL A 60 5.65 -0.23 -19.02
CA VAL A 60 5.53 -1.12 -17.87
C VAL A 60 6.66 -2.13 -17.88
N ARG A 61 7.50 -2.09 -16.85
CA ARG A 61 8.53 -3.11 -16.58
C ARG A 61 8.17 -3.87 -15.32
N THR A 62 8.24 -5.18 -15.34
CA THR A 62 7.96 -6.04 -14.18
C THR A 62 9.11 -6.98 -13.93
N ALA A 63 9.41 -7.24 -12.66
CA ALA A 63 10.39 -8.25 -12.28
C ALA A 63 9.82 -9.09 -11.11
N PRO A 64 9.94 -10.42 -11.16
CA PRO A 64 9.49 -11.29 -10.09
C PRO A 64 10.43 -11.18 -8.88
N SER A 65 9.88 -10.97 -7.67
CA SER A 65 10.66 -11.07 -6.43
C SER A 65 10.64 -12.48 -5.82
N TRP A 66 9.75 -13.36 -6.30
CA TRP A 66 9.61 -14.76 -5.85
C TRP A 66 10.57 -15.72 -6.55
N THR A 67 11.05 -15.38 -7.74
CA THR A 67 12.13 -16.07 -8.44
C THR A 67 13.20 -15.07 -8.86
N ALA A 68 14.40 -15.53 -9.16
CA ALA A 68 15.45 -14.71 -9.76
C ALA A 68 16.06 -15.49 -10.93
N GLU A 69 16.17 -14.82 -12.03
CA GLU A 69 17.00 -15.27 -13.14
C GLU A 69 18.46 -15.04 -12.75
N ASP A 70 19.25 -16.10 -12.86
CA ASP A 70 20.70 -16.03 -12.71
C ASP A 70 21.25 -15.68 -14.09
N ASP A 71 22.03 -14.61 -14.18
CA ASP A 71 22.70 -14.19 -15.42
C ASP A 71 23.82 -15.15 -15.85
N GLY A 72 24.09 -16.19 -15.05
CA GLY A 72 25.11 -17.20 -15.29
C GLY A 72 26.55 -16.67 -15.16
N VAL A 73 26.72 -15.42 -14.74
CA VAL A 73 28.03 -14.79 -14.58
C VAL A 73 28.71 -15.29 -13.32
N VAL A 74 29.87 -15.89 -13.46
CA VAL A 74 30.71 -16.35 -12.34
C VAL A 74 31.76 -15.29 -12.03
N HIS A 75 31.71 -14.74 -10.84
CA HIS A 75 32.67 -13.74 -10.39
C HIS A 75 34.12 -14.19 -10.49
N GLY A 76 34.96 -13.37 -11.12
CA GLY A 76 36.42 -13.49 -11.09
C GLY A 76 36.98 -13.14 -9.70
N ARG A 77 38.30 -13.24 -9.51
CA ARG A 77 38.94 -12.96 -8.21
C ARG A 77 38.68 -11.55 -7.70
N ARG A 78 38.67 -10.55 -8.58
CA ARG A 78 38.43 -9.14 -8.23
C ARG A 78 36.98 -8.92 -7.78
N ALA A 79 36.02 -9.39 -8.56
CA ALA A 79 34.59 -9.29 -8.23
C ALA A 79 34.26 -10.03 -6.92
N ARG A 80 34.80 -11.23 -6.69
CA ARG A 80 34.66 -11.95 -5.42
C ARG A 80 35.19 -11.18 -4.23
N ARG A 81 36.30 -10.44 -4.38
CA ARG A 81 36.85 -9.59 -3.31
C ARG A 81 35.93 -8.40 -3.04
N ARG A 82 35.45 -7.70 -4.10
CA ARG A 82 34.47 -6.60 -3.96
C ARG A 82 33.19 -7.07 -3.28
N PHE A 83 32.66 -8.23 -3.71
CA PHE A 83 31.49 -8.84 -3.06
C PHE A 83 31.74 -9.13 -1.58
N ALA A 84 32.87 -9.78 -1.25
CA ALA A 84 33.22 -10.08 0.15
C ALA A 84 33.35 -8.84 1.02
N GLU A 85 33.86 -7.76 0.48
CA GLU A 85 34.00 -6.46 1.14
C GLU A 85 32.62 -5.83 1.40
N HIS A 86 31.83 -5.60 0.37
CA HIS A 86 30.54 -4.92 0.49
C HIS A 86 29.48 -5.76 1.22
N TYR A 87 29.34 -7.05 0.88
CA TYR A 87 28.40 -7.91 1.56
C TYR A 87 28.83 -8.22 3.00
N GLY A 88 30.13 -8.36 3.24
CA GLY A 88 30.67 -8.54 4.59
C GLY A 88 30.38 -7.32 5.47
N GLU A 89 30.52 -6.11 4.94
CA GLU A 89 30.19 -4.88 5.65
C GLU A 89 28.68 -4.75 5.90
N LEU A 90 27.84 -5.07 4.89
CA LEU A 90 26.39 -5.14 5.06
C LEU A 90 26.02 -6.08 6.22
N ALA A 91 26.54 -7.31 6.21
CA ALA A 91 26.30 -8.28 7.25
C ALA A 91 26.78 -7.82 8.64
N ALA A 92 27.95 -7.19 8.71
CA ALA A 92 28.49 -6.64 9.96
C ALA A 92 27.57 -5.57 10.55
N VAL A 93 27.13 -4.63 9.72
CA VAL A 93 26.20 -3.56 10.13
C VAL A 93 24.87 -4.11 10.61
N LEU A 94 24.34 -5.19 10.01
CA LEU A 94 23.09 -5.84 10.43
C LEU A 94 23.21 -6.52 11.80
N CYS A 95 24.38 -7.07 12.11
CA CYS A 95 24.62 -7.77 13.35
C CYS A 95 24.99 -6.85 14.52
N GLU A 96 25.40 -5.61 14.28
CA GLU A 96 25.83 -4.68 15.33
C GLU A 96 24.69 -4.27 16.27
N GLY A 97 24.94 -4.32 17.58
CA GLY A 97 24.02 -3.90 18.62
C GLY A 97 24.00 -2.38 18.83
N PRO A 98 22.94 -1.83 19.46
CA PRO A 98 22.92 -0.45 19.89
C PRO A 98 24.08 -0.21 20.88
N GLY A 99 24.91 0.81 20.63
CA GLY A 99 26.08 1.12 21.43
C GLY A 99 27.42 0.67 20.83
N ALA A 100 27.43 -0.11 19.76
CA ALA A 100 28.67 -0.44 19.06
C ALA A 100 29.37 0.79 18.45
N GLU A 101 28.63 1.84 18.14
CA GLU A 101 29.17 3.15 17.68
C GLU A 101 29.96 3.89 18.77
N ALA A 102 29.47 3.84 20.02
CA ALA A 102 30.12 4.53 21.14
C ALA A 102 31.51 3.95 21.50
N ALA A 103 31.79 2.73 21.06
CA ALA A 103 33.06 2.05 21.31
C ALA A 103 34.15 2.38 20.25
N ARG A 104 33.80 3.13 19.19
CA ARG A 104 34.70 3.44 18.06
C ARG A 104 34.94 4.96 17.97
N GLU A 105 36.00 5.45 18.51
CA GLU A 105 36.37 6.90 18.56
C GLU A 105 36.50 7.59 17.18
N THR A 106 36.58 6.85 16.08
CA THR A 106 36.82 7.40 14.71
C THR A 106 35.92 6.72 13.63
N ALA A 107 34.80 6.16 13.99
CA ALA A 107 34.03 5.30 13.06
C ALA A 107 33.07 6.10 12.18
N THR A 108 33.09 5.81 10.89
CA THR A 108 32.02 6.17 9.95
C THR A 108 30.66 5.74 10.55
N PRO A 109 29.65 6.65 10.54
CA PRO A 109 28.32 6.32 11.07
C PRO A 109 27.75 5.03 10.45
N GLN A 110 27.04 4.26 11.25
CA GLN A 110 26.50 2.96 10.83
C GLN A 110 25.57 3.10 9.60
N ALA A 111 24.88 4.24 9.47
CA ALA A 111 24.03 4.54 8.31
C ALA A 111 24.87 4.68 7.02
N ASP A 112 26.01 5.34 7.09
CA ASP A 112 26.90 5.51 5.92
C ASP A 112 27.57 4.19 5.53
N ARG A 113 27.92 3.36 6.50
CA ARG A 113 28.47 2.01 6.26
C ARG A 113 27.45 1.13 5.55
N PHE A 114 26.18 1.17 5.98
CA PHE A 114 25.09 0.45 5.32
C PHE A 114 24.91 0.94 3.89
N ALA A 115 24.86 2.25 3.68
CA ALA A 115 24.71 2.85 2.36
C ALA A 115 25.86 2.48 1.42
N ASN A 116 27.11 2.64 1.88
CA ASN A 116 28.29 2.28 1.10
C ASN A 116 28.31 0.80 0.72
N ALA A 117 27.89 -0.07 1.62
CA ALA A 117 27.77 -1.50 1.35
C ALA A 117 26.66 -1.79 0.31
N LEU A 118 25.49 -1.16 0.44
CA LEU A 118 24.35 -1.32 -0.46
C LEU A 118 24.70 -0.83 -1.89
N TYR A 119 25.23 0.39 -2.00
CA TYR A 119 25.59 0.97 -3.29
C TYR A 119 26.81 0.27 -3.90
N GLY A 120 27.76 -0.19 -3.10
CA GLY A 120 28.88 -0.99 -3.60
C GLY A 120 28.47 -2.35 -4.17
N LEU A 121 27.40 -2.97 -3.64
CA LEU A 121 26.78 -4.16 -4.24
C LEU A 121 26.06 -3.81 -5.55
N ALA A 122 25.41 -2.65 -5.62
CA ALA A 122 24.75 -2.19 -6.85
C ALA A 122 25.77 -1.87 -7.96
N ASP A 123 26.86 -1.18 -7.63
CA ASP A 123 27.97 -0.93 -8.56
C ASP A 123 28.59 -2.25 -9.04
N LEU A 124 28.75 -3.24 -8.15
CA LEU A 124 29.24 -4.57 -8.53
C LEU A 124 28.28 -5.26 -9.51
N ALA A 125 26.97 -5.20 -9.24
CA ALA A 125 25.98 -5.80 -10.13
C ALA A 125 25.98 -5.16 -11.51
N ARG A 126 26.11 -3.83 -11.59
CA ARG A 126 26.17 -3.07 -12.83
C ARG A 126 27.46 -3.34 -13.63
N ASP A 127 28.62 -3.36 -12.94
CA ASP A 127 29.92 -3.47 -13.59
C ASP A 127 30.28 -4.89 -14.04
N GLU A 128 29.91 -5.89 -13.22
CA GLU A 128 30.41 -7.26 -13.33
C GLU A 128 29.30 -8.32 -13.51
N GLY A 129 28.02 -7.97 -13.20
CA GLY A 129 26.93 -8.97 -13.14
C GLY A 129 27.08 -9.93 -11.98
N GLY A 130 26.45 -11.10 -12.04
CA GLY A 130 26.63 -12.25 -11.14
C GLY A 130 26.23 -12.05 -9.68
N LEU A 131 25.53 -10.95 -9.32
CA LEU A 131 25.19 -10.64 -7.94
C LEU A 131 24.22 -11.67 -7.35
N VAL A 132 23.23 -12.14 -8.12
CA VAL A 132 22.25 -13.15 -7.64
C VAL A 132 22.95 -14.44 -7.25
N GLY A 133 23.84 -14.95 -8.12
CA GLY A 133 24.65 -16.13 -7.83
C GLY A 133 25.56 -15.93 -6.60
N ALA A 134 26.18 -14.75 -6.47
CA ALA A 134 27.03 -14.41 -5.33
C ALA A 134 26.24 -14.37 -4.00
N LEU A 135 25.03 -13.79 -3.98
CA LEU A 135 24.15 -13.73 -2.81
C LEU A 135 23.66 -15.12 -2.37
N ARG A 136 23.54 -16.08 -3.30
CA ARG A 136 23.18 -17.48 -3.03
C ARG A 136 24.38 -18.37 -2.67
N SER A 137 25.59 -17.83 -2.75
CA SER A 137 26.81 -18.60 -2.51
C SER A 137 27.06 -18.93 -1.05
N GLU A 138 27.85 -19.96 -0.80
CA GLU A 138 28.38 -20.29 0.53
C GLU A 138 29.15 -19.10 1.13
N GLN A 139 29.80 -18.29 0.31
CA GLN A 139 30.51 -17.11 0.76
C GLN A 139 29.62 -16.10 1.46
N ALA A 140 28.38 -15.89 0.96
CA ALA A 140 27.40 -15.03 1.60
C ALA A 140 26.99 -15.55 2.98
N VAL A 141 26.67 -16.85 3.09
CA VAL A 141 26.30 -17.49 4.37
C VAL A 141 27.45 -17.38 5.37
N ARG A 142 28.69 -17.67 4.95
CA ARG A 142 29.88 -17.55 5.81
C ARG A 142 30.20 -16.12 6.23
N ALA A 143 29.93 -15.12 5.36
CA ALA A 143 30.09 -13.72 5.72
C ALA A 143 29.09 -13.32 6.81
N LEU A 144 27.82 -13.73 6.69
CA LEU A 144 26.79 -13.49 7.71
C LEU A 144 27.14 -14.22 9.02
N GLU A 145 27.59 -15.47 8.96
CA GLU A 145 28.04 -16.23 10.13
C GLU A 145 29.16 -15.52 10.89
N ARG A 146 30.18 -15.04 10.18
CA ARG A 146 31.31 -14.28 10.78
C ARG A 146 30.81 -13.02 11.44
N ALA A 147 29.91 -12.29 10.79
CA ALA A 147 29.31 -11.07 11.34
C ALA A 147 28.51 -11.36 12.63
N CYS A 148 27.70 -12.41 12.65
CA CYS A 148 26.95 -12.85 13.83
C CYS A 148 27.85 -13.20 15.03
N ARG A 149 29.05 -13.72 14.77
CA ARG A 149 30.01 -14.14 15.81
C ARG A 149 31.03 -13.06 16.17
N ALA A 150 31.00 -11.92 15.49
CA ALA A 150 31.93 -10.84 15.75
C ALA A 150 31.76 -10.23 17.16
N PRO A 151 32.84 -9.70 17.77
CA PRO A 151 32.71 -8.90 18.98
C PRO A 151 31.76 -7.71 18.75
N GLY A 152 30.82 -7.46 19.69
CA GLY A 152 29.83 -6.40 19.56
C GLY A 152 28.55 -6.78 18.80
N ALA A 153 28.46 -8.00 18.24
CA ALA A 153 27.23 -8.47 17.63
C ALA A 153 26.09 -8.60 18.66
N LEU A 154 24.85 -8.35 18.22
CA LEU A 154 23.63 -8.55 18.98
C LEU A 154 23.61 -9.96 19.62
N ARG A 155 23.15 -10.06 20.86
CA ARG A 155 23.04 -11.37 21.54
C ARG A 155 22.21 -12.35 20.72
N THR A 156 21.07 -11.93 20.21
CA THR A 156 20.20 -12.76 19.37
C THR A 156 20.86 -13.19 18.07
N ALA A 157 21.70 -12.36 17.45
CA ALA A 157 22.47 -12.72 16.27
C ALA A 157 23.52 -13.80 16.58
N ARG A 158 24.19 -13.71 17.75
CA ARG A 158 25.17 -14.75 18.18
C ARG A 158 24.52 -16.12 18.42
N GLU A 159 23.25 -16.16 18.77
CA GLU A 159 22.48 -17.39 19.02
C GLU A 159 21.96 -18.01 17.71
N ALA A 160 22.18 -17.38 16.54
CA ALA A 160 21.74 -17.86 15.24
C ALA A 160 22.34 -19.22 14.89
N ARG A 161 21.49 -20.14 14.47
CA ARG A 161 21.85 -21.47 13.97
C ARG A 161 22.04 -21.43 12.45
N VAL A 162 22.61 -22.48 11.87
CA VAL A 162 22.82 -22.58 10.41
C VAL A 162 21.50 -22.40 9.65
N ALA A 163 20.40 -23.00 10.12
CA ALA A 163 19.08 -22.85 9.51
C ALA A 163 18.62 -21.38 9.50
N ASP A 164 18.90 -20.62 10.57
CA ASP A 164 18.58 -19.20 10.68
C ASP A 164 19.39 -18.37 9.67
N LEU A 165 20.70 -18.67 9.56
CA LEU A 165 21.59 -18.01 8.60
C LEU A 165 21.15 -18.26 7.15
N LEU A 166 20.78 -19.49 6.81
CA LEU A 166 20.24 -19.82 5.48
C LEU A 166 18.94 -19.06 5.21
N THR A 167 18.04 -19.01 6.19
CA THR A 167 16.78 -18.28 6.08
C THR A 167 17.02 -16.79 5.87
N VAL A 168 17.88 -16.15 6.67
CA VAL A 168 18.22 -14.73 6.54
C VAL A 168 18.89 -14.46 5.19
N THR A 169 19.84 -15.29 4.77
CA THR A 169 20.52 -15.10 3.48
C THR A 169 19.54 -15.20 2.32
N ALA A 170 18.60 -16.14 2.33
CA ALA A 170 17.56 -16.24 1.32
C ALA A 170 16.62 -15.02 1.28
N HIS A 171 16.28 -14.46 2.45
CA HIS A 171 15.50 -13.23 2.51
C HIS A 171 16.28 -12.00 2.03
N LEU A 172 17.57 -11.88 2.40
CA LEU A 172 18.44 -10.81 1.90
C LEU A 172 18.62 -10.90 0.39
N GLU A 173 18.85 -12.10 -0.16
CA GLU A 173 18.94 -12.31 -1.60
C GLU A 173 17.68 -11.80 -2.30
N ARG A 174 16.49 -12.21 -1.82
CA ARG A 174 15.21 -11.77 -2.38
C ARG A 174 15.05 -10.24 -2.30
N ALA A 175 15.37 -9.62 -1.17
CA ALA A 175 15.22 -8.19 -0.97
C ALA A 175 16.21 -7.35 -1.79
N LEU A 176 17.41 -7.91 -2.11
CA LEU A 176 18.46 -7.23 -2.86
C LEU A 176 18.41 -7.52 -4.38
N ARG A 177 17.51 -8.38 -4.86
CA ARG A 177 17.36 -8.64 -6.32
C ARG A 177 17.19 -7.39 -7.17
N PRO A 178 16.47 -6.34 -6.71
CA PRO A 178 16.36 -5.11 -7.50
C PRO A 178 17.70 -4.47 -7.86
N LEU A 179 18.79 -4.78 -7.15
CA LEU A 179 20.14 -4.29 -7.50
C LEU A 179 20.69 -4.84 -8.82
N SER A 180 20.15 -5.96 -9.31
CA SER A 180 20.63 -6.65 -10.53
C SER A 180 19.70 -6.44 -11.74
N LEU A 181 18.70 -5.56 -11.63
CA LEU A 181 17.77 -5.30 -12.73
C LEU A 181 18.39 -4.34 -13.77
N ASP A 182 17.96 -4.47 -15.01
CA ASP A 182 18.33 -3.61 -16.15
C ASP A 182 17.52 -2.30 -16.21
N TRP A 183 17.03 -1.83 -15.06
CA TRP A 183 16.12 -0.66 -14.99
C TRP A 183 16.85 0.68 -14.90
N TYR A 184 18.18 0.69 -14.76
CA TYR A 184 18.97 1.88 -14.39
C TYR A 184 19.72 2.50 -15.57
N GLU A 185 19.29 2.20 -16.79
CA GLU A 185 19.83 2.77 -18.01
C GLU A 185 19.21 4.13 -18.33
N ASP A 186 19.90 4.89 -19.21
CA ASP A 186 19.50 6.25 -19.58
C ASP A 186 18.14 6.32 -20.30
N ASP A 187 17.67 5.22 -20.89
CA ASP A 187 16.37 5.10 -21.55
C ASP A 187 15.25 4.58 -20.62
N ALA A 188 15.59 4.19 -19.39
CA ALA A 188 14.69 3.65 -18.37
C ALA A 188 14.52 4.62 -17.18
N LEU A 189 14.84 4.20 -15.96
CA LEU A 189 14.75 5.08 -14.79
C LEU A 189 15.69 6.29 -14.84
N GLY A 190 16.75 6.24 -15.67
CA GLY A 190 17.58 7.41 -15.95
C GLY A 190 16.84 8.49 -16.76
N ALA A 191 15.80 8.12 -17.52
CA ALA A 191 15.03 9.03 -18.36
C ALA A 191 13.88 9.74 -17.63
N VAL A 192 13.51 9.32 -16.42
CA VAL A 192 12.37 9.93 -15.69
C VAL A 192 12.80 11.20 -14.93
N ASP A 193 11.87 12.11 -14.75
CA ASP A 193 12.12 13.37 -14.01
C ASP A 193 12.04 13.17 -12.49
N LEU A 194 11.35 12.10 -12.07
CA LEU A 194 11.08 11.78 -10.68
C LEU A 194 10.77 10.29 -10.52
N CYS A 195 11.32 9.64 -9.50
CA CYS A 195 10.87 8.33 -9.02
C CYS A 195 9.89 8.50 -7.86
N HIS A 196 8.77 7.77 -7.90
CA HIS A 196 7.81 7.71 -6.81
C HIS A 196 7.63 6.27 -6.33
N ALA A 197 8.13 5.95 -5.14
CA ALA A 197 8.00 4.63 -4.53
C ALA A 197 6.74 4.56 -3.65
N ALA A 198 5.91 3.55 -3.89
CA ALA A 198 4.68 3.30 -3.13
C ALA A 198 4.92 2.61 -1.76
N SER A 199 6.18 2.43 -1.35
CA SER A 199 6.57 1.99 -0.01
C SER A 199 8.04 2.28 0.28
N GLY A 200 8.42 2.35 1.58
CA GLY A 200 9.80 2.53 2.03
C GLY A 200 10.63 1.23 2.13
N GLY A 201 10.14 0.14 1.54
CA GLY A 201 10.81 -1.16 1.52
C GLY A 201 11.57 -1.44 0.22
N PRO A 202 11.67 -2.73 -0.20
CA PRO A 202 12.35 -3.13 -1.44
C PRO A 202 11.84 -2.43 -2.71
N ALA A 203 10.56 -2.01 -2.74
CA ALA A 203 10.02 -1.20 -3.84
C ALA A 203 10.75 0.14 -4.04
N ALA A 204 11.37 0.69 -2.99
CA ALA A 204 12.11 1.94 -3.09
C ALA A 204 13.55 1.75 -3.61
N LEU A 205 14.09 0.52 -3.61
CA LEU A 205 15.45 0.25 -4.08
C LEU A 205 15.70 0.75 -5.50
N PRO A 206 14.82 0.48 -6.50
CA PRO A 206 15.00 1.04 -7.84
C PRO A 206 15.13 2.57 -7.84
N GLY A 207 14.34 3.27 -6.99
CA GLY A 207 14.44 4.71 -6.87
C GLY A 207 15.74 5.19 -6.20
N LEU A 208 16.25 4.46 -5.20
CA LEU A 208 17.57 4.73 -4.62
C LEU A 208 18.68 4.59 -5.66
N LEU A 209 18.61 3.57 -6.51
CA LEU A 209 19.61 3.34 -7.55
C LEU A 209 19.50 4.34 -8.70
N ALA A 210 18.28 4.70 -9.12
CA ALA A 210 18.09 5.78 -10.10
C ALA A 210 18.66 7.11 -9.58
N ARG A 211 18.54 7.37 -8.27
CA ARG A 211 19.18 8.51 -7.65
C ARG A 211 20.70 8.37 -7.61
N HIS A 212 21.23 7.18 -7.24
CA HIS A 212 22.66 6.93 -7.15
C HIS A 212 23.35 7.06 -8.51
N PHE A 213 22.80 6.43 -9.56
CA PHE A 213 23.40 6.39 -10.88
C PHE A 213 23.11 7.61 -11.75
N CYS A 214 21.90 8.15 -11.67
CA CYS A 214 21.39 9.17 -12.60
C CYS A 214 20.98 10.48 -11.93
N GLY A 215 21.03 10.57 -10.58
CA GLY A 215 20.62 11.77 -9.85
C GLY A 215 19.11 12.03 -9.79
N VAL A 216 18.27 11.07 -10.20
CA VAL A 216 16.81 11.20 -10.22
C VAL A 216 16.25 11.36 -8.80
N PRO A 217 15.45 12.40 -8.49
CA PRO A 217 14.87 12.57 -7.18
C PRO A 217 13.86 11.50 -6.83
N LEU A 218 13.76 11.15 -5.53
CA LEU A 218 12.89 10.11 -5.01
C LEU A 218 11.83 10.69 -4.09
N VAL A 219 10.56 10.39 -4.35
CA VAL A 219 9.42 10.56 -3.42
C VAL A 219 9.01 9.20 -2.89
N VAL A 220 8.67 9.12 -1.60
CA VAL A 220 8.26 7.88 -0.96
C VAL A 220 6.92 8.06 -0.26
N THR A 221 5.94 7.26 -0.63
CA THR A 221 4.63 7.20 0.03
C THR A 221 4.49 5.94 0.85
N GLU A 222 4.13 6.08 2.13
CA GLU A 222 3.82 4.95 3.00
C GLU A 222 2.53 5.23 3.79
N TYR A 223 1.44 4.62 3.39
CA TYR A 223 0.18 4.67 4.13
C TYR A 223 0.15 3.66 5.28
N GLY A 224 0.83 2.54 5.15
CA GLY A 224 1.10 1.59 6.22
C GLY A 224 2.61 1.40 6.39
N VAL A 225 3.16 1.70 7.57
CA VAL A 225 4.60 1.56 7.82
C VAL A 225 4.97 0.08 7.84
N ARG A 226 5.52 -0.41 6.74
CA ARG A 226 5.89 -1.83 6.56
C ARG A 226 6.88 -2.32 7.63
N LEU A 227 7.79 -1.45 8.04
CA LEU A 227 8.76 -1.75 9.09
C LEU A 227 8.09 -2.13 10.42
N ARG A 228 6.93 -1.51 10.74
CA ARG A 228 6.14 -1.87 11.92
C ARG A 228 5.72 -3.34 11.92
N SER A 229 5.35 -3.89 10.76
CA SER A 229 4.97 -5.30 10.63
C SER A 229 6.11 -6.25 10.99
N HIS A 230 7.35 -5.89 10.61
CA HIS A 230 8.54 -6.69 10.98
C HIS A 230 8.81 -6.68 12.48
N TYR A 231 8.65 -5.53 13.15
CA TYR A 231 8.81 -5.43 14.61
C TYR A 231 7.72 -6.16 15.37
N LEU A 232 6.49 -6.17 14.88
CA LEU A 232 5.36 -6.82 15.53
C LEU A 232 5.26 -8.33 15.26
N GLY A 233 6.20 -8.88 14.46
CA GLY A 233 6.28 -10.32 14.24
C GLY A 233 5.38 -10.86 13.12
N GLY A 234 4.62 -10.01 12.41
CA GLY A 234 3.75 -10.39 11.29
C GLY A 234 4.44 -10.47 9.93
N GLY A 235 5.75 -10.18 9.85
CA GLY A 235 6.44 -9.93 8.57
C GLY A 235 7.00 -11.13 7.82
N LEU A 236 6.83 -12.36 8.30
CA LEU A 236 7.48 -13.56 7.72
C LEU A 236 6.51 -14.64 7.24
N GLY A 237 5.25 -14.58 7.59
CA GLY A 237 4.17 -15.20 6.85
C GLY A 237 3.75 -14.23 5.75
N GLU A 238 3.41 -14.73 4.58
CA GLU A 238 2.88 -14.03 3.43
C GLU A 238 2.24 -12.70 3.85
N ALA A 239 2.90 -11.59 3.51
CA ALA A 239 2.53 -10.28 4.04
C ALA A 239 1.15 -9.89 3.52
N ALA A 240 0.13 -10.36 4.20
CA ALA A 240 -1.16 -9.71 4.21
C ALA A 240 -0.92 -8.35 4.85
N VAL A 241 -0.91 -7.30 4.05
CA VAL A 241 -1.00 -5.93 4.53
C VAL A 241 -2.29 -5.86 5.33
N PRO A 242 -2.28 -5.57 6.65
CA PRO A 242 -3.53 -5.33 7.35
C PRO A 242 -4.09 -4.02 6.82
N GLY A 243 -5.17 -4.07 6.08
CA GLY A 243 -5.84 -2.87 5.64
C GLY A 243 -6.18 -2.78 4.16
N ALA A 244 -6.43 -3.91 3.49
CA ALA A 244 -6.90 -3.85 2.12
C ALA A 244 -8.04 -4.84 1.94
N GLY A 245 -9.26 -4.35 2.13
CA GLY A 245 -10.47 -5.12 1.82
C GLY A 245 -10.50 -5.49 0.36
N ALA A 246 -10.45 -6.79 0.07
CA ALA A 246 -10.88 -7.29 -1.21
C ALA A 246 -12.39 -7.00 -1.32
N ARG A 247 -12.73 -5.87 -1.92
CA ARG A 247 -14.10 -5.61 -2.37
C ARG A 247 -14.36 -6.53 -3.54
N ALA A 248 -15.29 -7.44 -3.38
CA ALA A 248 -15.85 -8.20 -4.48
C ALA A 248 -16.39 -7.19 -5.51
N ASP A 249 -15.85 -7.21 -6.71
CA ASP A 249 -16.42 -6.59 -7.89
C ASP A 249 -17.73 -7.35 -8.26
N ALA A 250 -18.79 -7.09 -7.52
CA ALA A 250 -20.16 -7.49 -7.88
C ALA A 250 -20.82 -6.31 -8.57
N GLY A 251 -20.43 -6.05 -9.82
CA GLY A 251 -21.13 -4.97 -10.52
C GLY A 251 -20.59 -4.60 -11.88
N ARG A 252 -20.32 -5.54 -12.78
CA ARG A 252 -20.29 -5.27 -14.22
C ARG A 252 -20.53 -6.54 -15.04
N SER A 253 -21.79 -6.97 -15.17
CA SER A 253 -22.28 -7.67 -16.36
C SER A 253 -23.79 -7.57 -16.44
N ALA A 254 -24.31 -6.47 -16.96
CA ALA A 254 -25.62 -6.43 -17.57
C ALA A 254 -25.58 -5.39 -18.68
N GLY A 255 -25.58 -5.85 -19.91
CA GLY A 255 -25.65 -4.94 -21.05
C GLY A 255 -25.49 -5.64 -22.37
N GLY A 256 -26.56 -6.25 -22.88
CA GLY A 256 -26.94 -6.16 -24.27
C GLY A 256 -26.41 -7.14 -25.30
N GLY A 257 -27.30 -7.90 -25.85
CA GLY A 257 -27.12 -8.45 -27.19
C GLY A 257 -28.02 -9.65 -27.45
N ALA A 258 -29.26 -9.42 -27.86
CA ALA A 258 -30.13 -10.39 -28.46
C ALA A 258 -29.59 -10.83 -29.82
N GLY A 259 -29.73 -12.13 -30.16
CA GLY A 259 -29.39 -12.67 -31.46
C GLY A 259 -29.81 -14.13 -31.56
N ASP A 260 -30.91 -14.31 -32.14
CA ASP A 260 -31.70 -15.43 -32.66
C ASP A 260 -30.87 -16.56 -33.31
N GLY A 261 -31.43 -17.80 -33.25
CA GLY A 261 -31.10 -18.82 -34.25
C GLY A 261 -30.99 -20.26 -33.75
N GLY A 262 -32.04 -20.94 -33.66
CA GLY A 262 -32.60 -22.23 -34.05
C GLY A 262 -31.67 -23.45 -34.26
N GLY A 263 -32.12 -24.64 -33.81
CA GLY A 263 -31.64 -25.90 -34.35
C GLY A 263 -31.68 -27.11 -33.40
N VAL A 264 -32.75 -27.69 -33.18
CA VAL A 264 -33.24 -29.10 -33.18
C VAL A 264 -32.20 -30.23 -33.31
N GLY A 265 -32.40 -31.32 -32.47
CA GLY A 265 -31.86 -32.67 -32.72
C GLY A 265 -31.50 -33.45 -31.46
N VAL A 266 -32.38 -34.12 -30.79
CA VAL A 266 -32.95 -35.48 -30.81
C VAL A 266 -31.93 -36.63 -30.86
N GLY A 267 -32.05 -37.57 -29.88
CA GLY A 267 -31.53 -38.94 -29.96
C GLY A 267 -30.74 -39.38 -28.71
N SER A 268 -31.27 -40.02 -27.72
CA SER A 268 -31.94 -41.29 -27.51
C SER A 268 -31.01 -42.52 -27.37
N ARG A 269 -31.23 -43.24 -26.22
CA ARG A 269 -31.06 -44.67 -25.93
C ARG A 269 -29.67 -45.15 -25.50
N ALA A 270 -29.50 -45.81 -24.38
CA ALA A 270 -30.19 -46.92 -23.65
C ALA A 270 -29.31 -48.19 -23.62
N GLY A 271 -29.30 -48.83 -22.50
CA GLY A 271 -29.00 -50.25 -22.30
C GLY A 271 -27.68 -50.50 -21.58
N GLY A 272 -27.57 -51.16 -20.51
CA GLY A 272 -28.31 -52.21 -19.87
C GLY A 272 -27.33 -53.26 -19.33
N GLY A 273 -27.60 -53.82 -18.17
CA GLY A 273 -27.25 -55.19 -17.85
C GLY A 273 -26.31 -55.46 -16.66
N ALA A 274 -26.84 -55.69 -15.56
CA ALA A 274 -26.79 -56.76 -14.55
C ALA A 274 -25.54 -57.67 -14.43
N GLY A 275 -25.12 -57.90 -13.19
CA GLY A 275 -24.32 -59.03 -12.75
C GLY A 275 -24.02 -58.98 -11.26
N VAL A 276 -24.77 -59.83 -10.54
CA VAL A 276 -24.71 -60.08 -9.08
C VAL A 276 -23.63 -61.11 -8.73
N GLY A 277 -22.96 -60.99 -7.55
CA GLY A 277 -22.30 -62.07 -6.87
C GLY A 277 -21.43 -61.59 -5.70
N PRO A 278 -21.54 -62.23 -4.53
CA PRO A 278 -21.16 -61.64 -3.25
C PRO A 278 -19.82 -62.16 -2.72
N GLY A 279 -19.23 -61.43 -1.80
CA GLY A 279 -18.35 -62.01 -0.81
C GLY A 279 -17.08 -61.28 -0.45
N ALA A 280 -17.01 -61.00 0.80
CA ALA A 280 -15.86 -60.75 1.67
C ALA A 280 -15.74 -59.30 2.20
N GLY A 281 -16.28 -59.16 3.41
CA GLY A 281 -16.01 -57.99 4.26
C GLY A 281 -14.57 -58.09 4.82
N GLY A 282 -13.99 -56.94 4.97
CA GLY A 282 -12.68 -56.75 5.55
C GLY A 282 -12.12 -55.39 5.21
N ASP A 283 -12.05 -54.50 6.20
CA ASP A 283 -11.17 -53.33 6.23
C ASP A 283 -11.35 -52.19 5.25
N ALA A 284 -12.58 -51.68 5.10
CA ALA A 284 -12.83 -50.38 4.47
C ALA A 284 -12.76 -49.19 5.43
N ARG A 285 -12.38 -49.35 6.68
CA ARG A 285 -12.26 -48.26 7.68
C ARG A 285 -10.83 -47.77 7.93
N GLU A 286 -9.83 -48.43 7.40
CA GLU A 286 -8.42 -48.05 7.60
C GLU A 286 -7.78 -47.38 6.36
N ALA A 287 -8.40 -47.52 5.19
CA ALA A 287 -7.94 -46.88 3.95
C ALA A 287 -8.41 -45.42 3.76
N VAL A 288 -9.42 -44.94 4.50
CA VAL A 288 -9.94 -43.56 4.41
C VAL A 288 -9.22 -42.58 5.36
N ARG A 289 -8.29 -43.08 6.17
CA ARG A 289 -7.48 -42.25 7.12
C ARG A 289 -6.09 -41.88 6.65
N ARG A 290 -5.65 -42.29 5.47
CA ARG A 290 -4.28 -42.01 4.97
C ARG A 290 -4.16 -40.94 3.88
N ASP A 291 -5.25 -40.45 3.29
CA ASP A 291 -5.20 -39.48 2.18
C ASP A 291 -5.67 -38.06 2.53
N VAL A 292 -5.76 -37.71 3.82
CA VAL A 292 -6.16 -36.34 4.25
C VAL A 292 -5.12 -35.72 5.21
N VAL A 293 -3.89 -36.16 5.17
CA VAL A 293 -2.78 -35.42 5.78
C VAL A 293 -1.74 -35.19 4.70
N GLY A 294 -2.05 -34.27 3.79
CA GLY A 294 -1.01 -33.49 3.15
C GLY A 294 -0.19 -32.80 4.25
N PRO A 295 1.12 -32.59 4.09
CA PRO A 295 1.93 -31.98 5.13
C PRO A 295 1.30 -30.64 5.47
N VAL A 296 0.67 -30.53 6.65
CA VAL A 296 0.45 -29.28 7.33
C VAL A 296 1.84 -28.66 7.41
N ALA A 297 2.11 -27.70 6.54
CA ALA A 297 3.29 -26.86 6.66
C ALA A 297 3.19 -26.26 8.06
N SER A 298 3.92 -26.86 8.99
CA SER A 298 4.09 -26.36 10.34
C SER A 298 4.45 -24.90 10.17
N ALA A 299 3.64 -24.01 10.71
CA ALA A 299 3.95 -22.58 10.82
C ALA A 299 5.29 -22.56 11.57
N THR A 300 6.39 -22.48 10.82
CA THR A 300 7.74 -22.41 11.36
C THR A 300 7.80 -21.09 12.10
N THR A 301 7.69 -21.16 13.42
CA THR A 301 7.84 -20.01 14.29
C THR A 301 9.22 -19.42 14.02
N VAL A 302 9.22 -18.22 13.41
CA VAL A 302 10.44 -17.49 13.07
C VAL A 302 11.26 -17.27 14.33
N THR A 303 12.50 -17.73 14.31
CA THR A 303 13.38 -17.62 15.48
C THR A 303 13.67 -16.16 15.83
N PRO A 304 13.98 -15.85 17.10
CA PRO A 304 14.37 -14.50 17.51
C PRO A 304 15.57 -13.96 16.71
N ALA A 305 16.51 -14.82 16.32
CA ALA A 305 17.68 -14.45 15.52
C ALA A 305 17.27 -13.95 14.11
N VAL A 306 16.46 -14.72 13.41
CA VAL A 306 15.95 -14.37 12.08
C VAL A 306 15.16 -13.05 12.15
N ARG A 307 14.28 -12.93 13.13
CA ARG A 307 13.47 -11.70 13.32
C ARG A 307 14.35 -10.49 13.57
N ALA A 308 15.36 -10.59 14.44
CA ALA A 308 16.24 -9.47 14.76
C ALA A 308 17.07 -9.02 13.55
N LEU A 309 17.64 -9.95 12.79
CA LEU A 309 18.48 -9.65 11.63
C LEU A 309 17.65 -9.03 10.48
N LEU A 310 16.46 -9.55 10.21
CA LEU A 310 15.58 -8.99 9.18
C LEU A 310 14.99 -7.64 9.60
N ALA A 311 14.64 -7.46 10.88
CA ALA A 311 14.23 -6.16 11.40
C ALA A 311 15.36 -5.12 11.28
N ALA A 312 16.61 -5.51 11.57
CA ALA A 312 17.78 -4.66 11.38
C ALA A 312 17.95 -4.27 9.90
N PHE A 313 17.84 -5.22 8.97
CA PHE A 313 17.93 -4.94 7.53
C PHE A 313 16.85 -3.96 7.07
N HIS A 314 15.59 -4.27 7.34
CA HIS A 314 14.48 -3.41 6.91
C HIS A 314 14.51 -2.04 7.58
N GLY A 315 14.95 -1.96 8.85
CA GLY A 315 15.12 -0.70 9.56
C GLY A 315 16.17 0.19 8.92
N ARG A 316 17.31 -0.37 8.55
CA ARG A 316 18.39 0.39 7.88
C ARG A 316 18.04 0.77 6.46
N LEU A 317 17.37 -0.14 5.72
CA LEU A 317 16.86 0.17 4.39
C LEU A 317 15.86 1.32 4.43
N ALA A 318 14.89 1.30 5.36
CA ALA A 318 13.92 2.38 5.51
C ALA A 318 14.61 3.71 5.89
N ALA A 319 15.59 3.69 6.82
CA ALA A 319 16.36 4.87 7.19
C ALA A 319 17.12 5.44 5.99
N GLU A 320 17.74 4.58 5.15
CA GLU A 320 18.44 5.04 3.94
C GLU A 320 17.45 5.61 2.91
N VAL A 321 16.30 4.96 2.71
CA VAL A 321 15.25 5.47 1.84
C VAL A 321 14.79 6.86 2.29
N TYR A 322 14.53 7.06 3.59
CA TYR A 322 14.12 8.35 4.12
C TYR A 322 15.24 9.40 4.02
N ARG A 323 16.49 8.99 4.20
CA ARG A 323 17.66 9.87 4.05
C ARG A 323 17.78 10.41 2.62
N GLN A 324 17.54 9.55 1.62
CA GLN A 324 17.69 9.89 0.21
C GLN A 324 16.42 10.50 -0.41
N ALA A 325 15.25 10.27 0.17
CA ALA A 325 14.00 10.84 -0.34
C ALA A 325 14.05 12.38 -0.33
N ALA A 326 13.56 12.99 -1.41
CA ALA A 326 13.31 14.42 -1.49
C ALA A 326 12.06 14.79 -0.69
N ARG A 327 11.01 13.95 -0.75
CA ARG A 327 9.79 14.06 0.06
C ARG A 327 9.33 12.69 0.54
N ILE A 328 8.75 12.66 1.75
CA ILE A 328 8.18 11.47 2.40
C ILE A 328 6.71 11.79 2.70
N THR A 329 5.79 10.95 2.22
CA THR A 329 4.36 11.22 2.32
C THR A 329 3.63 10.12 3.11
N PRO A 330 3.58 10.24 4.45
CA PRO A 330 2.71 9.41 5.28
C PRO A 330 1.24 9.73 5.04
N GLY A 331 0.36 8.73 5.24
CA GLY A 331 -1.08 8.90 5.12
C GLY A 331 -1.75 9.53 6.35
N ASN A 332 -1.05 9.61 7.47
CA ASN A 332 -1.58 10.11 8.73
C ASN A 332 -0.45 10.41 9.74
N ALA A 333 -0.80 11.09 10.83
CA ALA A 333 0.14 11.45 11.89
C ALA A 333 0.72 10.23 12.63
N HIS A 334 -0.01 9.10 12.69
CA HIS A 334 0.51 7.87 13.29
C HIS A 334 1.66 7.29 12.44
N ALA A 335 1.48 7.17 11.13
CA ALA A 335 2.52 6.75 10.19
C ALA A 335 3.70 7.74 10.22
N ARG A 336 3.43 9.04 10.23
CA ARG A 336 4.44 10.10 10.36
C ARG A 336 5.32 9.90 11.60
N ARG A 337 4.75 9.69 12.78
CA ARG A 337 5.51 9.47 14.03
C ARG A 337 6.43 8.24 13.93
N TRP A 338 5.95 7.17 13.28
CA TRP A 338 6.78 5.99 13.03
C TRP A 338 7.94 6.27 12.08
N GLN A 339 7.72 7.03 11.01
CA GLN A 339 8.77 7.41 10.07
C GLN A 339 9.82 8.31 10.76
N GLU A 340 9.39 9.29 11.57
CA GLU A 340 10.28 10.13 12.38
C GLU A 340 11.12 9.28 13.34
N HIS A 341 10.51 8.29 13.99
CA HIS A 341 11.22 7.36 14.88
C HIS A 341 12.24 6.49 14.11
N CYS A 342 11.99 6.18 12.86
CA CYS A 342 12.89 5.45 11.98
C CYS A 342 13.91 6.35 11.26
N GLY A 343 14.06 7.61 11.66
CA GLY A 343 15.08 8.51 11.17
C GLY A 343 14.67 9.42 10.01
N ALA A 344 13.38 9.52 9.68
CA ALA A 344 12.92 10.47 8.67
C ALA A 344 13.03 11.91 9.17
N ASP A 345 13.62 12.78 8.34
CA ASP A 345 13.71 14.22 8.61
C ASP A 345 12.33 14.86 8.50
N ARG A 346 11.90 15.56 9.55
CA ARG A 346 10.61 16.28 9.63
C ARG A 346 10.42 17.28 8.50
N ALA A 347 11.48 17.92 8.04
CA ALA A 347 11.44 18.90 6.95
C ALA A 347 11.06 18.27 5.60
N LYS A 348 11.29 16.98 5.43
CA LYS A 348 10.94 16.21 4.22
C LYS A 348 9.55 15.59 4.29
N ILE A 349 8.92 15.56 5.47
CA ILE A 349 7.64 14.88 5.67
C ILE A 349 6.48 15.82 5.36
N ARG A 350 5.58 15.37 4.48
CA ARG A 350 4.30 16.02 4.19
C ARG A 350 3.19 14.98 4.25
N THR A 351 2.30 15.08 5.23
CA THR A 351 1.14 14.17 5.32
C THR A 351 0.20 14.38 4.14
N VAL A 352 -0.12 13.27 3.44
CA VAL A 352 -1.10 13.23 2.35
C VAL A 352 -2.05 12.08 2.64
N HIS A 353 -3.30 12.40 2.96
CA HIS A 353 -4.30 11.38 3.27
C HIS A 353 -4.60 10.49 2.06
N PRO A 354 -4.88 9.19 2.24
CA PRO A 354 -5.35 8.33 1.15
C PRO A 354 -6.62 8.90 0.53
N GLY A 355 -6.62 9.06 -0.79
CA GLY A 355 -7.80 9.50 -1.53
C GLY A 355 -8.84 8.39 -1.63
N MET A 356 -10.08 8.69 -1.30
CA MET A 356 -11.21 7.77 -1.37
C MET A 356 -12.27 8.34 -2.32
N ASP A 357 -12.92 7.46 -3.08
CA ASP A 357 -13.99 7.84 -3.97
C ASP A 357 -15.27 8.09 -3.15
N ALA A 358 -15.76 9.31 -3.14
CA ALA A 358 -16.97 9.70 -2.43
C ALA A 358 -18.25 9.43 -3.26
N THR A 359 -18.12 9.21 -4.57
CA THR A 359 -19.26 9.03 -5.49
C THR A 359 -20.22 7.93 -5.08
N PRO A 360 -19.77 6.73 -4.67
CA PRO A 360 -20.70 5.66 -4.26
C PRO A 360 -21.56 5.99 -3.05
N PHE A 361 -21.16 7.00 -2.26
CA PHE A 361 -21.83 7.39 -1.00
C PHE A 361 -22.66 8.67 -1.14
N ALA A 362 -22.65 9.32 -2.32
CA ALA A 362 -23.28 10.61 -2.54
C ALA A 362 -24.79 10.54 -2.31
N GLU A 363 -25.46 9.51 -2.82
CA GLU A 363 -26.92 9.34 -2.72
C GLU A 363 -27.38 9.28 -1.25
N VAL A 364 -26.68 8.51 -0.41
CA VAL A 364 -26.97 8.40 1.03
C VAL A 364 -26.61 9.69 1.77
N GLY A 365 -25.50 10.32 1.41
CA GLY A 365 -25.01 11.52 2.11
C GLY A 365 -25.74 12.81 1.74
N GLU A 366 -26.36 12.90 0.57
CA GLU A 366 -27.10 14.08 0.06
C GLU A 366 -28.61 13.91 0.12
N GLY A 367 -29.06 12.66 0.20
CA GLY A 367 -30.48 12.32 0.26
C GLY A 367 -31.10 12.63 1.62
N PRO A 368 -32.44 12.46 1.74
CA PRO A 368 -33.13 12.53 3.03
C PRO A 368 -32.58 11.43 3.96
N ASP A 369 -32.49 11.72 5.24
CA ASP A 369 -32.11 10.70 6.23
C ASP A 369 -33.23 9.67 6.39
N THR A 370 -33.02 8.52 5.78
CA THR A 370 -33.94 7.36 5.85
C THR A 370 -33.44 6.29 6.82
N ALA A 371 -32.37 6.58 7.56
CA ALA A 371 -31.81 5.66 8.53
C ALA A 371 -32.79 5.36 9.67
N ASP A 372 -32.81 4.10 10.08
CA ASP A 372 -33.52 3.72 11.29
C ASP A 372 -32.89 4.40 12.51
N PRO A 373 -33.62 5.28 13.24
CA PRO A 373 -33.10 6.07 14.33
C PRO A 373 -32.59 5.25 15.52
N ASP A 374 -33.08 4.01 15.65
CA ASP A 374 -32.79 3.12 16.77
C ASP A 374 -31.80 2.01 16.38
N THR A 375 -31.19 2.07 15.18
CA THR A 375 -30.23 1.08 14.71
C THR A 375 -28.79 1.60 14.79
N LEU A 376 -27.93 0.79 15.42
CA LEU A 376 -26.47 0.91 15.35
C LEU A 376 -25.95 0.03 14.20
N VAL A 377 -25.00 0.54 13.45
CA VAL A 377 -24.39 -0.17 12.32
C VAL A 377 -22.89 -0.32 12.56
N TRP A 378 -22.40 -1.52 12.37
CA TRP A 378 -20.98 -1.83 12.24
C TRP A 378 -20.71 -2.38 10.84
N VAL A 379 -19.72 -1.81 10.14
CA VAL A 379 -19.36 -2.23 8.79
C VAL A 379 -17.87 -2.56 8.72
N GLY A 380 -17.53 -3.74 8.22
CA GLY A 380 -16.12 -4.09 8.05
C GLY A 380 -15.85 -5.57 7.81
N ARG A 381 -14.57 -5.93 7.76
CA ARG A 381 -14.13 -7.32 7.73
C ARG A 381 -14.24 -7.93 9.12
N ILE A 382 -14.80 -9.12 9.20
CA ILE A 382 -14.96 -9.82 10.47
C ILE A 382 -13.65 -10.55 10.77
N GLU A 383 -12.90 -9.98 11.74
CA GLU A 383 -11.60 -10.47 12.21
C GLU A 383 -11.37 -10.04 13.68
N PRO A 384 -10.54 -10.74 14.47
CA PRO A 384 -10.32 -10.43 15.89
C PRO A 384 -9.85 -9.00 16.15
N ALA A 385 -9.10 -8.37 15.22
CA ALA A 385 -8.61 -7.01 15.34
C ALA A 385 -9.73 -5.95 15.39
N LYS A 386 -10.94 -6.31 14.93
CA LYS A 386 -12.13 -5.44 14.90
C LYS A 386 -12.95 -5.47 16.19
N ASP A 387 -12.65 -6.40 17.09
CA ASP A 387 -13.20 -6.53 18.45
C ASP A 387 -14.75 -6.44 18.52
N LEU A 388 -15.43 -7.26 17.72
CA LEU A 388 -16.88 -7.40 17.78
C LEU A 388 -17.36 -7.92 19.15
N VAL A 389 -16.50 -8.62 19.90
CA VAL A 389 -16.81 -9.09 21.26
C VAL A 389 -17.08 -7.90 22.18
N SER A 390 -16.19 -6.89 22.18
CA SER A 390 -16.42 -5.65 22.94
C SER A 390 -17.65 -4.89 22.46
N LEU A 391 -17.95 -4.91 21.16
CA LEU A 391 -19.16 -4.28 20.61
C LEU A 391 -20.44 -4.98 21.10
N LEU A 392 -20.49 -6.32 21.09
CA LEU A 392 -21.65 -7.08 21.57
C LEU A 392 -21.90 -6.83 23.08
N HIS A 393 -20.84 -6.80 23.89
CA HIS A 393 -20.97 -6.43 25.29
C HIS A 393 -21.42 -4.97 25.50
N ALA A 394 -20.90 -4.03 24.68
CA ALA A 394 -21.35 -2.65 24.70
C ALA A 394 -22.83 -2.54 24.32
N PHE A 395 -23.26 -3.27 23.30
CA PHE A 395 -24.64 -3.28 22.85
C PHE A 395 -25.58 -3.84 23.93
N ALA A 396 -25.15 -4.84 24.71
CA ALA A 396 -25.92 -5.31 25.86
C ALA A 396 -26.14 -4.21 26.92
N GLU A 397 -25.15 -3.33 27.12
CA GLU A 397 -25.34 -2.15 28.00
C GLU A 397 -26.24 -1.09 27.33
N VAL A 398 -26.13 -0.85 26.03
CA VAL A 398 -27.03 0.07 25.29
C VAL A 398 -28.49 -0.33 25.47
N ARG A 399 -28.81 -1.62 25.32
CA ARG A 399 -30.19 -2.12 25.45
C ARG A 399 -30.80 -1.98 26.82
N LYS A 400 -30.01 -1.88 27.89
CA LYS A 400 -30.56 -1.55 29.24
C LYS A 400 -31.17 -0.16 29.27
N ASP A 401 -30.57 0.78 28.53
CA ASP A 401 -30.99 2.19 28.48
C ASP A 401 -31.94 2.49 27.33
N GLN A 402 -31.88 1.71 26.23
CA GLN A 402 -32.62 1.84 25.00
C GLN A 402 -33.06 0.45 24.51
N PRO A 403 -34.11 -0.16 25.06
CA PRO A 403 -34.53 -1.55 24.79
C PRO A 403 -34.89 -1.82 23.31
N GLY A 404 -35.40 -0.80 22.59
CA GLY A 404 -35.77 -0.91 21.17
C GLY A 404 -34.61 -0.92 20.19
N THR A 405 -33.37 -0.67 20.66
CA THR A 405 -32.20 -0.54 19.77
C THR A 405 -31.83 -1.87 19.12
N ARG A 406 -31.46 -1.81 17.84
CA ARG A 406 -30.93 -2.93 17.05
C ARG A 406 -29.46 -2.71 16.71
N LEU A 407 -28.75 -3.82 16.47
CA LEU A 407 -27.35 -3.80 16.00
C LEU A 407 -27.23 -4.61 14.71
N ARG A 408 -26.81 -3.96 13.63
CA ARG A 408 -26.49 -4.61 12.36
C ARG A 408 -24.99 -4.73 12.19
N VAL A 409 -24.47 -5.96 12.12
CA VAL A 409 -23.07 -6.28 11.87
C VAL A 409 -22.96 -6.70 10.41
N ILE A 410 -22.43 -5.79 9.58
CA ILE A 410 -22.44 -5.96 8.12
C ILE A 410 -21.00 -6.17 7.62
N GLY A 411 -20.76 -7.36 7.06
CA GLY A 411 -19.43 -7.68 6.52
C GLY A 411 -19.19 -9.18 6.38
N ALA A 412 -18.04 -9.51 5.80
CA ALA A 412 -17.64 -10.89 5.58
C ALA A 412 -16.41 -11.28 6.41
N PRO A 413 -16.28 -12.54 6.83
CA PRO A 413 -15.11 -13.05 7.51
C PRO A 413 -13.92 -13.13 6.56
N THR A 414 -12.70 -12.98 7.10
CA THR A 414 -11.46 -13.05 6.32
C THR A 414 -10.69 -14.32 6.67
N GLY A 415 -10.75 -15.30 5.78
CA GLY A 415 -10.04 -16.57 5.93
C GLY A 415 -10.53 -17.42 7.11
N PRO A 416 -9.87 -18.55 7.41
CA PRO A 416 -10.32 -19.50 8.43
C PRO A 416 -10.40 -18.92 9.85
N GLU A 417 -9.52 -17.98 10.19
CA GLU A 417 -9.53 -17.30 11.49
C GLU A 417 -10.74 -16.37 11.62
N GLY A 418 -11.09 -15.63 10.56
CA GLY A 418 -12.27 -14.78 10.52
C GLY A 418 -13.57 -15.60 10.60
N GLU A 419 -13.64 -16.75 9.93
CA GLU A 419 -14.77 -17.67 10.03
C GLU A 419 -14.96 -18.19 11.45
N ALA A 420 -13.89 -18.65 12.09
CA ALA A 420 -13.94 -19.10 13.48
C ALA A 420 -14.36 -17.97 14.43
N TYR A 421 -13.88 -16.75 14.18
CA TYR A 421 -14.24 -15.57 14.97
C TYR A 421 -15.70 -15.17 14.78
N LEU A 422 -16.22 -15.20 13.55
CA LEU A 422 -17.65 -14.97 13.29
C LEU A 422 -18.52 -16.01 14.02
N GLY A 423 -18.13 -17.29 13.98
CA GLY A 423 -18.82 -18.35 14.72
C GLY A 423 -18.87 -18.04 16.22
N HIS A 424 -17.74 -17.61 16.79
CA HIS A 424 -17.68 -17.19 18.19
C HIS A 424 -18.60 -15.99 18.50
N CYS A 425 -18.61 -14.97 17.65
CA CYS A 425 -19.46 -13.78 17.81
C CYS A 425 -20.95 -14.13 17.72
N ARG A 426 -21.35 -15.04 16.82
CA ARG A 426 -22.76 -15.52 16.73
C ARG A 426 -23.19 -16.25 18.01
N VAL A 427 -22.34 -17.12 18.54
CA VAL A 427 -22.62 -17.82 19.82
C VAL A 427 -22.76 -16.82 20.97
N LEU A 428 -21.86 -15.85 21.06
CA LEU A 428 -21.92 -14.81 22.08
C LEU A 428 -23.19 -13.95 21.94
N ALA A 429 -23.55 -13.56 20.71
CA ALA A 429 -24.78 -12.80 20.46
C ALA A 429 -26.02 -13.58 20.90
N ALA A 430 -26.12 -14.86 20.57
CA ALA A 430 -27.23 -15.72 21.01
C ALA A 430 -27.32 -15.90 22.54
N GLN A 431 -26.16 -15.85 23.23
CA GLN A 431 -26.13 -15.89 24.70
C GLN A 431 -26.56 -14.57 25.35
N LEU A 432 -26.16 -13.44 24.79
CA LEU A 432 -26.45 -12.11 25.32
C LEU A 432 -27.87 -11.63 24.95
N PHE A 433 -28.36 -12.02 23.79
CA PHE A 433 -29.62 -11.57 23.20
C PHE A 433 -30.44 -12.77 22.73
N PRO A 434 -31.23 -13.38 23.63
CA PRO A 434 -32.18 -14.41 23.22
C PRO A 434 -33.25 -13.78 22.29
N ASP A 435 -33.77 -14.58 21.36
CA ASP A 435 -34.81 -14.14 20.44
C ASP A 435 -36.03 -13.61 21.19
N GLU A 436 -36.50 -12.43 20.80
CA GLU A 436 -37.64 -11.74 21.40
C GLU A 436 -38.90 -12.07 20.58
N ALA A 437 -39.88 -12.72 21.18
CA ALA A 437 -41.14 -13.05 20.53
C ALA A 437 -42.29 -12.25 21.13
N ASP A 438 -43.12 -11.63 20.28
CA ASP A 438 -44.30 -10.86 20.68
C ASP A 438 -45.45 -11.68 21.28
N GLY A 439 -45.33 -13.03 21.28
CA GLY A 439 -46.32 -13.92 21.83
C GLY A 439 -45.95 -15.41 21.70
N LEU A 440 -46.76 -16.27 22.36
CA LEU A 440 -46.52 -17.71 22.45
C LEU A 440 -46.46 -18.46 21.09
N HIS A 441 -46.91 -17.84 19.99
CA HIS A 441 -46.98 -18.43 18.67
C HIS A 441 -46.24 -17.64 17.59
N SER A 442 -45.48 -16.60 17.97
CA SER A 442 -44.65 -15.81 17.08
C SER A 442 -43.20 -16.29 17.13
N VAL A 443 -42.51 -16.26 15.99
CA VAL A 443 -41.05 -16.47 15.93
C VAL A 443 -40.39 -15.21 16.49
N GLY A 444 -39.50 -15.37 17.46
CA GLY A 444 -38.76 -14.27 18.02
C GLY A 444 -37.80 -13.66 17.01
N ASP A 445 -37.56 -12.36 17.13
CA ASP A 445 -36.58 -11.61 16.35
C ASP A 445 -35.37 -11.28 17.22
N ASN A 446 -34.15 -11.51 16.68
CA ASN A 446 -32.92 -11.20 17.41
C ASN A 446 -32.53 -9.72 17.18
N PRO A 447 -32.22 -8.96 18.22
CA PRO A 447 -31.83 -7.57 18.06
C PRO A 447 -30.45 -7.38 17.40
N VAL A 448 -29.70 -8.46 17.16
CA VAL A 448 -28.40 -8.47 16.47
C VAL A 448 -28.49 -9.26 15.19
N SER A 449 -28.24 -8.63 14.06
CA SER A 449 -28.11 -9.30 12.76
C SER A 449 -26.65 -9.36 12.28
N PHE A 450 -26.32 -10.42 11.55
CA PHE A 450 -25.05 -10.61 10.85
C PHE A 450 -25.33 -10.76 9.36
N GLU A 451 -24.94 -9.77 8.58
CA GLU A 451 -25.30 -9.60 7.20
C GLU A 451 -24.07 -9.47 6.29
N GLU A 452 -24.23 -9.79 5.01
CA GLU A 452 -23.18 -9.63 4.01
C GLU A 452 -23.60 -8.58 2.96
N ILE A 453 -22.62 -7.80 2.49
CA ILE A 453 -22.82 -6.82 1.41
C ILE A 453 -23.07 -7.60 0.10
N GLY A 454 -24.05 -7.16 -0.67
CA GLY A 454 -24.50 -7.84 -1.90
C GLY A 454 -25.73 -8.74 -1.68
N GLY A 455 -26.19 -8.88 -0.44
CA GLY A 455 -27.44 -9.54 -0.10
C GLY A 455 -28.65 -8.64 -0.35
N PRO A 456 -29.88 -9.21 -0.28
CA PRO A 456 -31.11 -8.45 -0.53
C PRO A 456 -31.34 -7.31 0.47
N GLU A 457 -30.89 -7.46 1.70
CA GLU A 457 -31.05 -6.47 2.77
C GLU A 457 -29.98 -5.35 2.71
N VAL A 458 -28.82 -5.62 2.07
CA VAL A 458 -27.69 -4.69 1.95
C VAL A 458 -27.08 -4.85 0.56
N PRO A 459 -27.71 -4.29 -0.49
CA PRO A 459 -27.20 -4.42 -1.85
C PRO A 459 -25.84 -3.79 -2.09
N THR A 460 -25.57 -2.65 -1.46
CA THR A 460 -24.32 -1.89 -1.63
C THR A 460 -23.68 -1.52 -0.29
N LEU A 461 -22.42 -1.09 -0.36
CA LEU A 461 -21.71 -0.58 0.82
C LEU A 461 -22.33 0.73 1.35
N ALA A 462 -22.87 1.56 0.46
CA ALA A 462 -23.58 2.79 0.85
C ALA A 462 -24.87 2.46 1.64
N ASP A 463 -25.65 1.45 1.19
CA ASP A 463 -26.82 0.98 1.92
C ASP A 463 -26.46 0.47 3.32
N ALA A 464 -25.31 -0.20 3.46
CA ALA A 464 -24.82 -0.62 4.77
C ALA A 464 -24.68 0.56 5.75
N TYR A 465 -24.06 1.65 5.33
CA TYR A 465 -23.95 2.86 6.15
C TYR A 465 -25.27 3.62 6.25
N GLY A 466 -26.13 3.50 5.26
CA GLY A 466 -27.47 4.09 5.25
C GLY A 466 -28.44 3.45 6.23
N ALA A 467 -28.20 2.19 6.62
CA ALA A 467 -29.15 1.36 7.35
C ALA A 467 -29.43 1.80 8.80
N GLY A 468 -28.57 2.57 9.44
CA GLY A 468 -28.74 2.98 10.83
C GLY A 468 -28.25 4.37 11.14
N ALA A 469 -28.63 4.86 12.29
CA ALA A 469 -28.42 6.23 12.74
C ALA A 469 -26.99 6.52 13.20
N VAL A 470 -26.29 5.51 13.71
CA VAL A 470 -24.93 5.65 14.27
C VAL A 470 -24.05 4.53 13.74
N THR A 471 -22.91 4.88 13.17
CA THR A 471 -21.88 3.91 12.78
C THR A 471 -20.87 3.73 13.90
N VAL A 472 -20.60 2.48 14.27
CA VAL A 472 -19.67 2.12 15.36
C VAL A 472 -18.43 1.45 14.81
N LEU A 473 -17.24 1.88 15.26
CA LEU A 473 -15.96 1.24 15.01
C LEU A 473 -15.35 0.79 16.34
N SER A 474 -15.29 -0.52 16.58
CA SER A 474 -14.85 -1.13 17.84
C SER A 474 -13.40 -1.63 17.84
N SER A 475 -12.66 -1.39 16.79
CA SER A 475 -11.33 -1.96 16.52
C SER A 475 -10.34 -1.76 17.67
N VAL A 476 -9.45 -2.74 17.89
CA VAL A 476 -8.29 -2.63 18.78
C VAL A 476 -7.00 -2.34 18.02
N VAL A 477 -7.00 -2.55 16.71
CA VAL A 477 -5.88 -2.23 15.81
C VAL A 477 -6.45 -1.64 14.52
N GLU A 478 -6.01 -0.44 14.20
CA GLU A 478 -6.28 0.22 12.92
C GLU A 478 -4.99 0.86 12.35
N GLY A 479 -4.93 0.93 11.03
CA GLY A 479 -4.01 1.81 10.32
C GLY A 479 -4.70 3.12 9.96
N TYR A 480 -5.21 3.21 8.73
CA TYR A 480 -6.12 4.24 8.27
C TYR A 480 -7.55 3.68 8.26
N PRO A 481 -8.50 4.29 8.99
CA PRO A 481 -9.83 3.73 9.16
C PRO A 481 -10.74 4.05 7.96
N THR A 482 -10.62 3.29 6.87
CA THR A 482 -11.39 3.50 5.63
C THR A 482 -12.89 3.47 5.86
N GLY A 483 -13.39 2.49 6.63
CA GLY A 483 -14.82 2.39 6.97
C GLY A 483 -15.36 3.61 7.72
N LEU A 484 -14.52 4.27 8.52
CA LEU A 484 -14.91 5.51 9.18
C LEU A 484 -15.08 6.66 8.19
N VAL A 485 -14.16 6.80 7.21
CA VAL A 485 -14.27 7.83 6.16
C VAL A 485 -15.49 7.58 5.27
N GLU A 486 -15.80 6.31 4.97
CA GLU A 486 -17.01 5.92 4.23
C GLU A 486 -18.30 6.32 4.96
N ALA A 487 -18.36 6.05 6.28
CA ALA A 487 -19.46 6.50 7.12
C ALA A 487 -19.59 8.04 7.14
N MET A 488 -18.44 8.74 7.18
CA MET A 488 -18.40 10.19 7.12
C MET A 488 -18.91 10.72 5.76
N PHE A 489 -18.58 10.10 4.63
CA PHE A 489 -19.16 10.46 3.33
C PHE A 489 -20.67 10.28 3.30
N CYS A 490 -21.21 9.28 3.99
CA CYS A 490 -22.64 9.07 4.16
C CYS A 490 -23.29 10.05 5.17
N GLY A 491 -22.53 10.98 5.76
CA GLY A 491 -23.06 11.91 6.74
C GLY A 491 -23.50 11.26 8.06
N ARG A 492 -22.96 10.08 8.39
CA ARG A 492 -23.31 9.35 9.62
C ARG A 492 -22.53 9.86 10.82
N ALA A 493 -23.21 9.98 11.95
CA ALA A 493 -22.55 10.18 13.23
C ALA A 493 -21.79 8.91 13.61
N THR A 494 -20.58 9.06 14.13
CA THR A 494 -19.69 7.94 14.40
C THR A 494 -19.29 7.85 15.87
N VAL A 495 -19.18 6.61 16.36
CA VAL A 495 -18.55 6.28 17.64
C VAL A 495 -17.39 5.34 17.34
N SER A 496 -16.18 5.69 17.76
CA SER A 496 -14.99 4.93 17.42
C SER A 496 -14.04 4.77 18.59
N THR A 497 -13.26 3.70 18.56
CA THR A 497 -12.15 3.50 19.51
C THR A 497 -10.93 4.33 19.11
N ASP A 498 -10.14 4.79 20.10
CA ASP A 498 -8.90 5.55 19.89
C ASP A 498 -7.76 4.63 19.48
N VAL A 499 -7.68 4.33 18.19
CA VAL A 499 -6.65 3.47 17.60
C VAL A 499 -6.16 4.01 16.24
N GLY A 500 -4.89 3.85 15.95
CA GLY A 500 -4.31 4.26 14.66
C GLY A 500 -4.51 5.73 14.33
N ALA A 501 -5.17 6.02 13.20
CA ALA A 501 -5.45 7.37 12.72
C ALA A 501 -6.87 7.87 13.05
N VAL A 502 -7.65 7.15 13.86
CA VAL A 502 -9.07 7.47 14.12
C VAL A 502 -9.27 8.90 14.63
N VAL A 503 -8.52 9.33 15.64
CA VAL A 503 -8.65 10.70 16.21
C VAL A 503 -8.37 11.77 15.15
N GLU A 504 -7.36 11.56 14.30
CA GLU A 504 -7.01 12.48 13.21
C GLU A 504 -8.12 12.54 12.15
N VAL A 505 -8.67 11.39 11.77
CA VAL A 505 -9.73 11.30 10.76
C VAL A 505 -11.01 11.94 11.27
N ILE A 506 -11.45 11.60 12.46
CA ILE A 506 -12.67 12.19 13.07
C ILE A 506 -12.51 13.70 13.28
N GLY A 507 -11.38 14.16 13.82
CA GLY A 507 -11.13 15.59 14.03
C GLY A 507 -12.22 16.32 14.80
N GLY A 508 -12.89 15.66 15.75
CA GLY A 508 -13.97 16.23 16.57
C GLY A 508 -15.38 16.12 15.97
N THR A 509 -15.55 15.47 14.80
CA THR A 509 -16.86 15.27 14.16
C THR A 509 -17.56 13.96 14.53
N GLY A 510 -17.09 13.28 15.57
CA GLY A 510 -17.64 12.04 16.12
C GLY A 510 -17.17 11.82 17.55
N LEU A 511 -17.57 10.74 18.17
CA LEU A 511 -17.16 10.39 19.54
C LEU A 511 -16.05 9.35 19.51
N VAL A 512 -15.04 9.54 20.36
CA VAL A 512 -13.88 8.64 20.46
C VAL A 512 -13.77 8.14 21.90
N VAL A 513 -13.61 6.82 22.04
CA VAL A 513 -13.54 6.13 23.34
C VAL A 513 -12.30 5.23 23.43
N PRO A 514 -11.82 4.88 24.61
CA PRO A 514 -10.71 3.94 24.75
C PRO A 514 -11.05 2.56 24.15
N PRO A 515 -10.11 1.87 23.47
CA PRO A 515 -10.32 0.51 22.99
C PRO A 515 -10.51 -0.47 24.15
N ARG A 516 -11.17 -1.60 23.88
CA ARG A 516 -11.50 -2.63 24.89
C ARG A 516 -12.27 -2.10 26.10
N ASN A 517 -13.09 -1.09 25.89
CA ASN A 517 -13.93 -0.51 26.93
C ASN A 517 -15.41 -0.52 26.49
N PRO A 518 -16.12 -1.65 26.63
CA PRO A 518 -17.52 -1.78 26.24
C PRO A 518 -18.44 -0.73 26.89
N ARG A 519 -18.19 -0.38 28.15
CA ARG A 519 -19.00 0.61 28.86
C ARG A 519 -18.89 2.01 28.25
N ALA A 520 -17.67 2.50 27.97
CA ALA A 520 -17.47 3.80 27.34
C ALA A 520 -18.07 3.82 25.92
N LEU A 521 -17.96 2.69 25.19
CA LEU A 521 -18.56 2.54 23.87
C LEU A 521 -20.09 2.63 23.94
N ALA A 522 -20.70 1.95 24.91
CA ALA A 522 -22.14 2.00 25.15
C ALA A 522 -22.62 3.41 25.53
N GLU A 523 -21.96 4.08 26.49
CA GLU A 523 -22.29 5.44 26.92
C GLU A 523 -22.26 6.42 25.73
N ALA A 524 -21.26 6.30 24.82
CA ALA A 524 -21.15 7.11 23.63
C ALA A 524 -22.28 6.82 22.61
N CYS A 525 -22.63 5.56 22.39
CA CYS A 525 -23.75 5.18 21.54
C CYS A 525 -25.08 5.73 22.07
N VAL A 526 -25.37 5.53 23.34
CA VAL A 526 -26.59 6.04 24.02
C VAL A 526 -26.67 7.57 23.92
N ALA A 527 -25.54 8.28 24.08
CA ALA A 527 -25.51 9.74 23.98
C ALA A 527 -25.93 10.25 22.57
N LEU A 528 -25.62 9.50 21.49
CA LEU A 528 -26.03 9.85 20.14
C LEU A 528 -27.44 9.37 19.80
N LEU A 529 -27.89 8.24 20.35
CA LEU A 529 -29.25 7.76 20.15
C LEU A 529 -30.28 8.70 20.81
N ARG A 530 -29.97 9.22 21.99
CA ARG A 530 -30.86 10.13 22.74
C ARG A 530 -30.89 11.56 22.22
N ASP A 531 -29.92 11.99 21.42
CA ASP A 531 -29.83 13.38 20.94
C ASP A 531 -29.74 13.41 19.40
N PRO A 532 -30.90 13.34 18.69
CA PRO A 532 -30.95 13.33 17.25
C PRO A 532 -30.40 14.63 16.62
N GLU A 533 -30.53 15.78 17.30
CA GLU A 533 -30.00 17.05 16.79
C GLU A 533 -28.45 17.05 16.83
N ARG A 534 -27.87 16.60 17.93
CA ARG A 534 -26.41 16.44 18.04
C ARG A 534 -25.91 15.44 17.02
N ARG A 535 -26.60 14.31 16.86
CA ARG A 535 -26.29 13.28 15.86
C ARG A 535 -26.27 13.86 14.45
N ALA A 536 -27.30 14.58 14.05
CA ALA A 536 -27.38 15.22 12.74
C ALA A 536 -26.26 16.26 12.53
N ARG A 537 -25.96 17.11 13.53
CA ARG A 537 -24.86 18.08 13.42
C ARG A 537 -23.49 17.40 13.27
N LEU A 538 -23.23 16.34 14.02
CA LEU A 538 -21.97 15.61 13.92
C LEU A 538 -21.84 14.89 12.58
N GLY A 539 -22.91 14.27 12.07
CA GLY A 539 -22.93 13.64 10.75
C GLY A 539 -22.65 14.63 9.62
N ALA A 540 -23.32 15.79 9.63
CA ALA A 540 -23.08 16.83 8.64
C ALA A 540 -21.64 17.37 8.70
N ALA A 541 -21.11 17.61 9.90
CA ALA A 541 -19.72 18.04 10.06
C ALA A 541 -18.71 16.96 9.62
N ALA A 542 -19.02 15.69 9.88
CA ALA A 542 -18.20 14.55 9.43
C ALA A 542 -18.14 14.49 7.91
N ARG A 543 -19.29 14.63 7.22
CA ARG A 543 -19.34 14.64 5.77
C ARG A 543 -18.55 15.81 5.18
N ALA A 544 -18.76 17.04 5.69
CA ALA A 544 -18.03 18.22 5.23
C ALA A 544 -16.50 17.99 5.34
N ARG A 545 -16.04 17.49 6.50
CA ARG A 545 -14.64 17.18 6.72
C ARG A 545 -14.12 16.11 5.76
N ALA A 546 -14.88 15.05 5.53
CA ALA A 546 -14.47 13.96 4.65
C ALA A 546 -14.33 14.44 3.18
N LEU A 547 -15.25 15.24 2.69
CA LEU A 547 -15.19 15.83 1.35
C LEU A 547 -14.04 16.85 1.19
N GLU A 548 -13.70 17.57 2.27
CA GLU A 548 -12.57 18.51 2.25
C GLU A 548 -11.21 17.82 2.24
N LEU A 549 -11.04 16.70 2.95
CA LEU A 549 -9.70 16.16 3.26
C LEU A 549 -9.39 14.80 2.63
N PHE A 550 -10.39 13.97 2.34
CA PHE A 550 -10.17 12.55 2.09
C PHE A 550 -10.60 12.07 0.70
N THR A 551 -10.92 12.97 -0.22
CA THR A 551 -11.31 12.58 -1.59
C THR A 551 -10.10 12.29 -2.47
N VAL A 552 -10.35 11.58 -3.58
CA VAL A 552 -9.33 11.30 -4.62
C VAL A 552 -8.76 12.60 -5.19
N GLU A 553 -9.62 13.60 -5.41
CA GLU A 553 -9.25 14.91 -5.98
C GLU A 553 -8.24 15.63 -5.08
N GLN A 554 -8.47 15.61 -3.76
CA GLN A 554 -7.55 16.22 -2.79
C GLN A 554 -6.19 15.50 -2.76
N ASN A 555 -6.20 14.15 -2.81
CA ASN A 555 -4.99 13.35 -2.88
C ASN A 555 -4.19 13.65 -4.15
N VAL A 556 -4.85 13.62 -5.31
CA VAL A 556 -4.25 13.91 -6.62
C VAL A 556 -3.67 15.33 -6.68
N ALA A 557 -4.41 16.32 -6.20
CA ALA A 557 -3.94 17.72 -6.16
C ALA A 557 -2.70 17.88 -5.26
N ALA A 558 -2.67 17.19 -4.11
CA ALA A 558 -1.53 17.20 -3.21
C ALA A 558 -0.28 16.60 -3.86
N PHE A 559 -0.40 15.45 -4.54
CA PHE A 559 0.73 14.83 -5.25
C PHE A 559 1.18 15.64 -6.45
N HIS A 560 0.26 16.25 -7.19
CA HIS A 560 0.63 17.17 -8.26
C HIS A 560 1.53 18.30 -7.74
N GLY A 561 1.13 18.94 -6.64
CA GLY A 561 1.94 20.00 -6.00
C GLY A 561 3.30 19.49 -5.52
N ILE A 562 3.36 18.29 -4.93
CA ILE A 562 4.62 17.66 -4.49
C ILE A 562 5.55 17.38 -5.67
N TYR A 563 5.04 16.86 -6.78
CA TYR A 563 5.86 16.57 -7.96
C TYR A 563 6.45 17.83 -8.56
N LEU A 564 5.65 18.90 -8.72
CA LEU A 564 6.14 20.18 -9.18
C LEU A 564 7.23 20.75 -8.25
N GLU A 565 7.00 20.69 -6.95
CA GLU A 565 7.95 21.14 -5.93
C GLU A 565 9.28 20.37 -6.03
N VAL A 566 9.22 19.03 -6.07
CA VAL A 566 10.42 18.20 -6.09
C VAL A 566 11.22 18.40 -7.36
N VAL A 567 10.57 18.44 -8.53
CA VAL A 567 11.28 18.64 -9.81
C VAL A 567 11.89 20.06 -9.88
N SER A 568 11.22 21.07 -9.33
CA SER A 568 11.77 22.41 -9.28
C SER A 568 13.00 22.56 -8.36
N GLN A 569 12.99 21.83 -7.24
CA GLN A 569 14.11 21.86 -6.25
C GLN A 569 15.26 20.93 -6.62
N CYS A 570 14.97 19.83 -7.29
CA CYS A 570 15.92 18.76 -7.64
C CYS A 570 15.80 18.41 -9.14
N PRO A 571 16.11 19.34 -10.05
CA PRO A 571 16.04 19.04 -11.48
C PRO A 571 17.07 17.98 -11.85
N VAL A 572 16.65 16.99 -12.65
CA VAL A 572 17.56 15.98 -13.21
C VAL A 572 18.48 16.66 -14.23
N ARG A 573 19.78 16.63 -14.00
CA ARG A 573 20.77 17.17 -14.92
C ARG A 573 20.99 16.13 -16.02
N ARG A 574 20.41 16.35 -17.20
CA ARG A 574 20.71 15.57 -18.40
C ARG A 574 21.76 16.27 -19.23
N VAL A 575 22.81 15.56 -19.55
CA VAL A 575 23.80 16.04 -20.50
C VAL A 575 23.23 15.77 -21.90
N VAL A 576 22.82 16.83 -22.59
CA VAL A 576 22.46 16.74 -24.02
C VAL A 576 23.77 16.87 -24.79
N LEU A 577 24.08 15.85 -25.60
CA LEU A 577 25.24 15.85 -26.46
C LEU A 577 24.85 16.43 -27.84
N ASP A 578 25.77 17.14 -28.47
CA ASP A 578 25.63 17.56 -29.88
C ASP A 578 25.94 16.40 -30.84
N GLU A 579 25.90 16.65 -32.15
CA GLU A 579 26.17 15.66 -33.18
C GLU A 579 27.62 15.12 -33.14
N SER A 580 28.54 15.84 -32.45
CA SER A 580 29.93 15.44 -32.23
C SER A 580 30.16 14.65 -30.95
N GLY A 581 29.09 14.49 -30.12
CA GLY A 581 29.18 13.84 -28.81
C GLY A 581 29.69 14.73 -27.67
N GLU A 582 29.81 16.05 -27.91
CA GLU A 582 30.20 17.01 -26.88
C GLU A 582 28.98 17.50 -26.12
N PRO A 583 29.11 17.73 -24.77
CA PRO A 583 28.02 18.25 -23.98
C PRO A 583 27.55 19.63 -24.43
N LEU A 584 26.28 19.77 -24.75
CA LEU A 584 25.63 21.05 -25.02
C LEU A 584 25.23 21.70 -23.67
N PRO A 585 26.03 22.61 -23.13
CA PRO A 585 25.63 23.33 -21.93
C PRO A 585 24.42 24.21 -22.23
N PHE A 586 23.36 24.11 -21.41
CA PHE A 586 22.13 24.89 -21.53
C PHE A 586 21.32 24.63 -22.82
N ALA A 587 21.43 23.45 -23.42
CA ALA A 587 20.68 23.08 -24.64
C ALA A 587 19.15 23.20 -24.45
N VAL A 588 18.65 23.03 -23.23
CA VAL A 588 17.23 23.16 -22.92
C VAL A 588 17.09 24.11 -21.72
N PRO A 589 16.33 25.20 -21.83
CA PRO A 589 16.08 26.10 -20.70
C PRO A 589 15.37 25.37 -19.57
N ALA A 590 15.59 25.80 -18.33
CA ALA A 590 15.01 25.18 -17.12
C ALA A 590 13.48 25.04 -17.19
N GLU A 591 12.82 25.95 -17.86
CA GLU A 591 11.36 25.95 -18.08
C GLU A 591 10.87 24.80 -18.97
N ALA A 592 11.73 24.22 -19.81
CA ALA A 592 11.37 23.07 -20.63
C ALA A 592 11.28 21.77 -19.82
N HIS A 593 11.85 21.73 -18.61
CA HIS A 593 11.75 20.60 -17.70
C HIS A 593 10.51 20.68 -16.79
N VAL A 594 9.83 21.82 -16.77
CA VAL A 594 8.57 21.97 -16.04
C VAL A 594 7.44 21.60 -17.00
N ALA A 595 6.96 20.38 -16.92
CA ALA A 595 5.79 19.97 -17.67
C ALA A 595 4.55 20.69 -17.11
N GLY A 596 4.16 21.74 -17.79
CA GLY A 596 2.92 22.44 -17.59
C GLY A 596 2.57 23.14 -18.88
N ARG A 597 1.39 22.90 -19.41
CA ARG A 597 0.80 23.86 -20.33
C ARG A 597 0.53 25.12 -19.54
N TRP A 598 1.48 26.03 -19.51
CA TRP A 598 1.24 27.37 -19.04
C TRP A 598 0.11 27.91 -19.93
N THR A 599 -1.02 28.12 -19.33
CA THR A 599 -2.28 28.49 -19.95
C THR A 599 -2.09 29.51 -21.08
N GLY A 600 -2.39 29.12 -22.29
CA GLY A 600 -2.93 30.00 -23.31
C GLY A 600 -1.98 30.79 -24.19
N LEU A 601 -0.65 30.60 -24.14
CA LEU A 601 0.24 31.19 -25.13
C LEU A 601 0.80 30.10 -26.04
N SER A 602 0.24 30.00 -27.25
CA SER A 602 0.80 29.14 -28.31
C SER A 602 2.27 29.45 -28.49
N SER A 603 3.08 28.40 -28.74
CA SER A 603 4.52 28.44 -28.95
C SER A 603 5.05 29.43 -30.00
N ARG A 604 4.18 30.14 -30.67
CA ARG A 604 4.51 31.21 -31.62
C ARG A 604 4.88 32.54 -30.96
N PHE A 605 4.67 32.71 -29.65
CA PHE A 605 4.97 33.95 -28.89
C PHE A 605 5.95 33.72 -27.72
N ALA A 606 6.62 32.62 -27.66
CA ALA A 606 7.76 32.41 -26.76
C ALA A 606 8.99 33.22 -27.24
N VAL A 607 8.81 34.46 -27.62
CA VAL A 607 9.87 35.41 -27.84
C VAL A 607 10.15 36.13 -26.53
N ARG A 608 11.19 35.62 -25.85
CA ARG A 608 12.13 36.40 -25.06
C ARG A 608 11.58 37.63 -24.33
N ARG A 609 11.00 37.42 -23.16
CA ARG A 609 10.89 38.47 -22.15
C ARG A 609 11.42 37.92 -20.80
N GLY A 610 12.70 37.51 -20.82
CA GLY A 610 13.47 37.33 -19.59
C GLY A 610 14.22 38.62 -19.24
N PRO A 611 14.66 38.82 -18.00
CA PRO A 611 15.57 39.89 -17.61
C PRO A 611 16.80 39.89 -18.52
N GLY A 612 17.35 41.05 -18.86
CA GLY A 612 18.43 41.21 -19.86
C GLY A 612 19.71 40.39 -19.55
N TRP A 613 19.89 39.92 -18.32
CA TRP A 613 21.00 39.03 -17.94
C TRP A 613 20.77 37.58 -18.32
N ALA A 614 19.51 37.17 -18.60
CA ALA A 614 19.17 35.79 -19.04
C ALA A 614 19.21 35.65 -20.57
N ALA A 615 19.43 36.72 -21.32
CA ALA A 615 19.66 36.66 -22.74
C ALA A 615 21.14 36.36 -23.00
N GLY A 616 21.45 35.21 -23.58
CA GLY A 616 22.82 34.86 -24.00
C GLY A 616 23.41 35.90 -24.94
N PRO A 617 24.73 35.94 -25.11
CA PRO A 617 25.42 36.89 -25.96
C PRO A 617 24.87 36.89 -27.39
N PRO A 618 24.74 38.04 -28.05
CA PRO A 618 24.18 38.11 -29.40
C PRO A 618 25.05 37.33 -30.38
N VAL A 619 24.44 36.38 -31.07
CA VAL A 619 25.09 35.66 -32.15
C VAL A 619 25.48 36.67 -33.22
N ARG A 620 26.78 36.91 -33.39
CA ARG A 620 27.32 37.74 -34.50
C ARG A 620 27.00 37.05 -35.83
N GLY A 621 26.04 37.56 -36.58
CA GLY A 621 25.89 37.11 -37.96
C GLY A 621 24.56 37.29 -38.66
N MET A 622 23.54 37.87 -38.04
CA MET A 622 22.31 38.17 -38.79
C MET A 622 22.02 39.69 -38.74
N THR A 623 22.30 40.34 -39.85
CA THR A 623 21.81 41.69 -40.14
C THR A 623 20.27 41.71 -40.24
N PRO A 624 19.57 42.58 -39.54
CA PRO A 624 18.12 42.73 -39.69
C PRO A 624 17.82 43.36 -41.02
N GLY A 625 17.00 42.72 -41.83
CA GLY A 625 16.41 43.33 -43.03
C GLY A 625 15.51 44.54 -42.66
N PRO A 626 15.31 45.52 -43.58
CA PRO A 626 14.65 46.75 -43.25
C PRO A 626 13.21 46.55 -42.84
N ALA A 627 12.84 47.21 -41.74
CA ALA A 627 11.47 47.29 -41.24
C ALA A 627 10.59 48.04 -42.29
N VAL A 628 9.57 47.39 -42.76
CA VAL A 628 8.49 48.03 -43.53
C VAL A 628 7.67 48.83 -42.54
N ALA A 629 7.70 50.14 -42.68
CA ALA A 629 6.86 51.07 -41.98
C ALA A 629 5.39 50.83 -42.34
N ALA A 630 4.57 50.44 -41.38
CA ALA A 630 3.11 50.48 -41.51
C ALA A 630 2.63 51.86 -41.09
N GLY A 631 1.99 52.55 -42.06
CA GLY A 631 1.54 53.91 -41.96
C GLY A 631 0.47 54.13 -40.89
N GLU A 632 0.51 55.32 -40.35
CA GLU A 632 -0.54 55.99 -39.59
C GLU A 632 -1.84 56.04 -40.35
N GLY A 633 -2.93 55.64 -39.77
CA GLY A 633 -4.31 55.86 -40.24
C GLY A 633 -5.13 56.37 -39.09
N ALA A 634 -5.47 57.69 -39.23
CA ALA A 634 -6.13 58.54 -38.25
C ALA A 634 -7.56 58.14 -37.91
N ALA A 635 -7.91 58.43 -36.69
CA ALA A 635 -9.14 59.05 -36.13
C ALA A 635 -10.51 58.82 -36.82
N ARG A 636 -11.47 58.22 -36.17
CA ARG A 636 -12.67 58.85 -35.59
C ARG A 636 -13.40 57.88 -34.66
#